data_4c16691639725200dcab03a09a6c3621
#
_entry.id   4c16691639725200dcab03a09a6c3621
#
_cell.length_a   1.000
_cell.length_b   1.000
_cell.length_c   1.000
_cell.angle_alpha   90.00
_cell.angle_beta   90.00
_cell.angle_gamma   90.00
#
_symmetry.space_group_name_H-M   'P 1'
#
loop_
_entity.id
_entity.type
_entity.pdbx_description
1 polymer ?
#
loop_
_entity_poly.entity_id
_entity_poly.type
_entity_poly.pdbx_seq_one_letter_code
_entity_poly.pdbx_strand_id
1 'polypeptide(L)'
;MKKVRYDRTYLKQQVLIVGEYLLNFHPGANHDIEAYLEENGFEIIEARMTDVIRKTYFYQDAQIKEYHLNKPIDQKVWYRTADTIFDFAHKLTDSIAKEHPLYEPACRMDELVKDSDPIIHHTFDAGEGVLIPGEILHHAKHGCKFFLILQPFGCLPNHVVGLSLIHISEPTRLALIS
;
A
#
# COMPACT_ATOMS: atom_id res chain seq x y z
N MET A 1 15.93 15.58 -12.94
CA MET A 1 15.72 14.14 -13.25
C MET A 1 16.23 13.73 -14.63
N LYS A 2 16.15 14.55 -15.67
CA LYS A 2 16.62 14.21 -17.07
C LYS A 2 18.12 13.80 -17.21
N LYS A 3 18.94 13.94 -16.16
CA LYS A 3 20.37 13.64 -16.20
C LYS A 3 20.77 12.27 -15.62
N VAL A 4 19.82 11.54 -15.07
CA VAL A 4 20.07 10.21 -14.52
C VAL A 4 20.17 9.20 -15.67
N ARG A 5 21.30 8.53 -15.81
CA ARG A 5 21.46 7.45 -16.78
C ARG A 5 20.80 6.19 -16.21
N TYR A 6 19.93 5.59 -16.96
CA TYR A 6 19.29 4.33 -16.62
C TYR A 6 19.32 3.40 -17.83
N ASP A 7 19.45 2.12 -17.55
CA ASP A 7 19.46 1.06 -18.57
C ASP A 7 18.05 0.47 -18.68
N ARG A 8 17.53 0.37 -19.88
CA ARG A 8 16.23 -0.25 -20.20
C ARG A 8 16.35 -1.58 -20.91
N THR A 9 17.56 -2.06 -21.13
CA THR A 9 17.78 -3.30 -21.86
C THR A 9 17.34 -4.53 -21.06
N TYR A 10 17.27 -4.39 -19.73
CA TYR A 10 16.83 -5.43 -18.82
C TYR A 10 15.79 -4.90 -17.83
N LEU A 11 14.59 -5.45 -17.89
CA LEU A 11 13.55 -5.16 -16.90
C LEU A 11 13.67 -6.15 -15.75
N LYS A 12 13.89 -5.64 -14.55
CA LYS A 12 13.91 -6.45 -13.34
C LYS A 12 12.51 -6.94 -13.00
N GLN A 13 12.42 -8.05 -12.28
CA GLN A 13 11.16 -8.49 -11.70
C GLN A 13 10.80 -7.56 -10.54
N GLN A 14 9.56 -7.12 -10.52
CA GLN A 14 9.05 -6.24 -9.46
C GLN A 14 8.61 -7.05 -8.25
N VAL A 15 8.92 -6.55 -7.06
CA VAL A 15 8.44 -7.04 -5.78
C VAL A 15 7.82 -5.90 -4.99
N LEU A 16 6.59 -6.07 -4.57
CA LEU A 16 5.90 -5.12 -3.69
C LEU A 16 6.18 -5.48 -2.23
N ILE A 17 6.66 -4.51 -1.44
CA ILE A 17 6.82 -4.65 0.00
C ILE A 17 5.64 -3.95 0.69
N VAL A 18 4.91 -4.67 1.50
CA VAL A 18 3.79 -4.19 2.33
C VAL A 18 3.87 -4.75 3.74
N GLY A 19 3.07 -4.25 4.64
CA GLY A 19 2.98 -4.77 6.01
C GLY A 19 3.08 -3.68 7.05
N GLU A 20 3.70 -3.98 8.17
CA GLU A 20 3.84 -3.05 9.30
C GLU A 20 4.86 -1.95 8.97
N TYR A 21 4.55 -0.71 9.34
CA TYR A 21 5.31 0.47 8.88
C TYR A 21 6.74 0.54 9.34
N LEU A 22 7.02 0.18 10.60
CA LEU A 22 8.39 0.17 11.08
C LEU A 22 9.23 -0.82 10.27
N LEU A 23 8.67 -1.97 9.95
CA LEU A 23 9.34 -2.98 9.15
C LEU A 23 9.46 -2.58 7.68
N ASN A 24 8.47 -1.87 7.13
CA ASN A 24 8.54 -1.42 5.74
C ASN A 24 9.60 -0.35 5.51
N PHE A 25 9.76 0.60 6.45
CA PHE A 25 10.54 1.81 6.19
C PHE A 25 11.81 1.95 7.02
N HIS A 26 12.12 1.01 7.92
CA HIS A 26 13.29 1.11 8.78
C HIS A 26 14.27 -0.04 8.53
N PRO A 27 15.42 0.21 7.86
CA PRO A 27 16.37 -0.83 7.48
C PRO A 27 16.87 -1.67 8.66
N GLY A 28 17.08 -1.04 9.81
CA GLY A 28 17.51 -1.76 11.02
C GLY A 28 16.44 -2.68 11.62
N ALA A 29 15.15 -2.45 11.30
CA ALA A 29 14.06 -3.31 11.76
C ALA A 29 13.79 -4.47 10.79
N ASN A 30 14.03 -4.27 9.49
CA ASN A 30 13.77 -5.25 8.44
C ASN A 30 15.04 -5.96 7.94
N HIS A 31 16.18 -5.77 8.60
CA HIS A 31 17.46 -6.36 8.23
C HIS A 31 17.94 -6.01 6.81
N ASP A 32 17.76 -4.77 6.37
CA ASP A 32 18.09 -4.29 5.02
C ASP A 32 17.50 -5.15 3.90
N ILE A 33 16.24 -5.56 4.05
CA ILE A 33 15.55 -6.42 3.07
C ILE A 33 15.55 -5.83 1.66
N GLU A 34 15.49 -4.51 1.55
CA GLU A 34 15.54 -3.80 0.27
C GLU A 34 16.88 -4.06 -0.43
N ALA A 35 17.99 -3.85 0.27
CA ALA A 35 19.32 -4.12 -0.28
C ALA A 35 19.46 -5.59 -0.71
N TYR A 36 18.95 -6.52 0.11
CA TYR A 36 18.94 -7.94 -0.24
C TYR A 36 18.16 -8.24 -1.52
N LEU A 37 16.97 -7.65 -1.68
CA LEU A 37 16.13 -7.84 -2.87
C LEU A 37 16.77 -7.22 -4.12
N GLU A 38 17.35 -6.03 -4.01
CA GLU A 38 18.05 -5.37 -5.11
C GLU A 38 19.28 -6.15 -5.58
N GLU A 39 20.09 -6.69 -4.65
CA GLU A 39 21.22 -7.56 -4.93
C GLU A 39 20.79 -8.86 -5.63
N ASN A 40 19.59 -9.35 -5.35
CA ASN A 40 19.01 -10.52 -6.02
C ASN A 40 18.27 -10.18 -7.32
N GLY A 41 18.37 -8.94 -7.80
CA GLY A 41 17.91 -8.53 -9.11
C GLY A 41 16.45 -8.11 -9.19
N PHE A 42 15.81 -7.81 -8.05
CA PHE A 42 14.47 -7.26 -8.02
C PHE A 42 14.46 -5.73 -8.14
N GLU A 43 13.36 -5.20 -8.65
CA GLU A 43 12.95 -3.82 -8.53
C GLU A 43 11.90 -3.71 -7.43
N ILE A 44 12.12 -2.82 -6.46
CA ILE A 44 11.26 -2.70 -5.30
C ILE A 44 10.15 -1.70 -5.57
N ILE A 45 8.93 -2.07 -5.22
CA ILE A 45 7.78 -1.18 -5.11
C ILE A 45 7.45 -1.05 -3.62
N GLU A 46 7.42 0.19 -3.14
CA GLU A 46 7.02 0.50 -1.77
C GLU A 46 5.67 1.18 -1.72
N ALA A 47 4.86 0.80 -0.74
CA ALA A 47 3.64 1.53 -0.41
C ALA A 47 3.96 2.95 0.08
N ARG A 48 3.07 3.89 -0.14
CA ARG A 48 3.29 5.28 0.32
C ARG A 48 3.07 5.40 1.83
N MET A 49 4.09 5.85 2.55
CA MET A 49 3.95 6.18 3.99
C MET A 49 2.82 7.20 4.25
N THR A 50 2.63 8.16 3.34
CA THR A 50 1.59 9.19 3.47
C THR A 50 0.17 8.63 3.38
N ASP A 51 -0.05 7.49 2.72
CA ASP A 51 -1.36 6.87 2.61
C ASP A 51 -1.86 6.31 3.95
N VAL A 52 -0.95 5.96 4.82
CA VAL A 52 -1.23 5.60 6.21
C VAL A 52 -1.91 6.72 6.97
N ILE A 53 -1.35 7.92 6.86
CA ILE A 53 -1.89 9.10 7.54
C ILE A 53 -3.20 9.50 6.86
N ARG A 54 -3.22 9.54 5.53
CA ARG A 54 -4.41 9.86 4.73
C ARG A 54 -5.56 8.92 5.02
N LYS A 55 -5.27 7.63 5.16
CA LYS A 55 -6.25 6.60 5.51
C LYS A 55 -7.10 6.99 6.71
N THR A 56 -6.50 7.52 7.77
CA THR A 56 -7.23 7.91 8.98
C THR A 56 -8.36 8.90 8.67
N TYR A 57 -8.11 9.88 7.82
CA TYR A 57 -9.11 10.88 7.44
C TYR A 57 -10.14 10.32 6.46
N PHE A 58 -9.68 9.55 5.49
CA PHE A 58 -10.54 8.89 4.50
C PHE A 58 -11.54 7.94 5.18
N TYR A 59 -11.07 7.12 6.13
CA TYR A 59 -11.93 6.18 6.85
C TYR A 59 -12.99 6.84 7.69
N GLN A 60 -12.65 7.91 8.38
CA GLN A 60 -13.63 8.63 9.20
C GLN A 60 -14.78 9.17 8.32
N ASP A 61 -14.49 9.72 7.16
CA ASP A 61 -15.52 10.17 6.21
C ASP A 61 -16.32 8.99 5.64
N ALA A 62 -15.67 7.89 5.29
CA ALA A 62 -16.30 6.67 4.79
C ALA A 62 -17.24 6.05 5.82
N GLN A 63 -16.80 5.89 7.07
CA GLN A 63 -17.63 5.37 8.16
C GLN A 63 -18.83 6.28 8.49
N ILE A 64 -18.63 7.60 8.45
CA ILE A 64 -19.72 8.55 8.65
C ILE A 64 -20.81 8.34 7.59
N LYS A 65 -20.43 8.14 6.34
CA LYS A 65 -21.35 7.92 5.23
C LYS A 65 -22.04 6.55 5.32
N GLU A 66 -21.25 5.50 5.50
CA GLU A 66 -21.74 4.11 5.49
C GLU A 66 -22.67 3.80 6.67
N TYR A 67 -22.28 4.21 7.86
CA TYR A 67 -23.03 3.95 9.07
C TYR A 67 -23.94 5.11 9.50
N HIS A 68 -24.10 6.13 8.67
CA HIS A 68 -24.91 7.31 8.96
C HIS A 68 -24.60 7.94 10.33
N LEU A 69 -23.31 7.97 10.70
CA LEU A 69 -22.88 8.46 12.01
C LEU A 69 -23.16 9.95 12.17
N ASN A 70 -23.80 10.31 13.29
CA ASN A 70 -24.04 11.70 13.61
C ASN A 70 -22.81 12.32 14.28
N LYS A 71 -21.86 12.78 13.48
CA LYS A 71 -20.68 13.51 13.94
C LYS A 71 -20.89 15.02 13.80
N PRO A 72 -20.27 15.85 14.68
CA PRO A 72 -20.26 17.29 14.54
C PRO A 72 -19.79 17.76 13.16
N ILE A 73 -20.32 18.88 12.70
CA ILE A 73 -20.04 19.41 11.34
C ILE A 73 -18.57 19.78 11.20
N ASP A 74 -17.96 20.36 12.23
CA ASP A 74 -16.55 20.72 12.24
C ASP A 74 -15.64 19.50 12.03
N GLN A 75 -15.92 18.36 12.65
CA GLN A 75 -15.19 17.12 12.42
C GLN A 75 -15.35 16.62 11.00
N LYS A 76 -16.58 16.63 10.44
CA LYS A 76 -16.83 16.23 9.05
C LYS A 76 -16.04 17.11 8.06
N VAL A 77 -16.04 18.41 8.29
CA VAL A 77 -15.30 19.38 7.47
C VAL A 77 -13.80 19.12 7.60
N TRP A 78 -13.32 18.87 8.82
CA TRP A 78 -11.90 18.59 9.08
C TRP A 78 -11.42 17.36 8.29
N TYR A 79 -12.11 16.22 8.39
CA TYR A 79 -11.70 14.99 7.70
C TYR A 79 -11.66 15.17 6.18
N ARG A 80 -12.66 15.81 5.60
CA ARG A 80 -12.68 16.08 4.16
C ARG A 80 -11.58 17.04 3.72
N THR A 81 -11.33 18.07 4.51
CA THR A 81 -10.28 19.05 4.19
C THR A 81 -8.91 18.40 4.26
N ALA A 82 -8.65 17.60 5.30
CA ALA A 82 -7.39 16.88 5.44
C ALA A 82 -7.18 15.90 4.27
N ASP A 83 -8.18 15.08 3.92
CA ASP A 83 -8.07 14.19 2.76
C ASP A 83 -7.83 14.94 1.45
N THR A 84 -8.50 16.08 1.25
CA THR A 84 -8.29 16.94 0.06
C THR A 84 -6.89 17.52 0.00
N ILE A 85 -6.30 17.89 1.13
CA ILE A 85 -4.91 18.39 1.19
C ILE A 85 -3.93 17.28 0.78
N PHE A 86 -4.11 16.06 1.28
CA PHE A 86 -3.28 14.92 0.88
C PHE A 86 -3.42 14.61 -0.61
N ASP A 87 -4.66 14.58 -1.13
CA ASP A 87 -4.92 14.35 -2.55
C ASP A 87 -4.25 15.43 -3.43
N PHE A 88 -4.33 16.68 -3.02
CA PHE A 88 -3.65 17.78 -3.71
C PHE A 88 -2.12 17.62 -3.69
N ALA A 89 -1.53 17.28 -2.52
CA ALA A 89 -0.10 17.07 -2.39
C ALA A 89 0.38 15.91 -3.29
N HIS A 90 -0.35 14.81 -3.33
CA HIS A 90 -0.04 13.67 -4.20
C HIS A 90 -0.12 14.07 -5.68
N LYS A 91 -1.20 14.73 -6.09
CA LYS A 91 -1.35 15.22 -7.48
C LYS A 91 -0.24 16.20 -7.89
N LEU A 92 0.20 17.07 -6.97
CA LEU A 92 1.31 17.97 -7.22
C LEU A 92 2.61 17.19 -7.42
N THR A 93 2.91 16.24 -6.56
CA THR A 93 4.09 15.36 -6.69
C THR A 93 4.07 14.61 -8.01
N ASP A 94 2.93 13.99 -8.33
CA ASP A 94 2.72 13.26 -9.58
C ASP A 94 2.90 14.17 -10.79
N SER A 95 2.40 15.40 -10.73
CA SER A 95 2.54 16.37 -11.83
C SER A 95 3.99 16.74 -12.12
N ILE A 96 4.85 16.74 -11.11
CA ILE A 96 6.29 17.01 -11.23
C ILE A 96 7.03 15.75 -11.70
N ALA A 97 6.67 14.59 -11.17
CA ALA A 97 7.34 13.33 -11.44
C ALA A 97 7.01 12.73 -12.81
N LYS A 98 5.82 12.97 -13.36
CA LYS A 98 5.33 12.42 -14.64
C LYS A 98 6.21 12.69 -15.86
N GLU A 99 7.10 13.67 -15.79
CA GLU A 99 8.08 13.92 -16.84
C GLU A 99 9.21 12.89 -16.88
N HIS A 100 9.35 12.08 -15.82
CA HIS A 100 10.36 11.04 -15.79
C HIS A 100 9.89 9.80 -16.55
N PRO A 101 10.73 9.21 -17.43
CA PRO A 101 10.32 8.08 -18.26
C PRO A 101 9.99 6.77 -17.52
N LEU A 102 10.46 6.63 -16.28
CA LEU A 102 10.17 5.49 -15.40
C LEU A 102 9.15 5.84 -14.32
N TYR A 103 8.45 6.96 -14.49
CA TYR A 103 7.43 7.33 -13.52
C TYR A 103 6.21 6.41 -13.67
N GLU A 104 5.80 5.82 -12.58
CA GLU A 104 4.53 5.13 -12.42
C GLU A 104 3.68 5.89 -11.39
N PRO A 105 2.44 6.25 -11.72
CA PRO A 105 1.57 6.90 -10.75
C PRO A 105 1.25 5.93 -9.63
N ALA A 106 1.38 6.38 -8.39
CA ALA A 106 0.95 5.56 -7.29
C ALA A 106 -0.58 5.43 -7.29
N CYS A 107 -1.06 4.30 -6.79
CA CYS A 107 -2.48 4.03 -6.68
C CYS A 107 -3.20 5.09 -5.85
N ARG A 108 -4.42 5.39 -6.21
CA ARG A 108 -5.27 6.32 -5.46
C ARG A 108 -5.91 5.59 -4.27
N MET A 109 -6.11 6.31 -3.17
CA MET A 109 -6.71 5.74 -1.96
C MET A 109 -8.10 5.13 -2.22
N ASP A 110 -8.91 5.75 -3.04
CA ASP A 110 -10.24 5.25 -3.41
C ASP A 110 -10.17 3.96 -4.25
N GLU A 111 -9.14 3.81 -5.07
CA GLU A 111 -8.88 2.59 -5.85
C GLU A 111 -8.37 1.47 -4.95
N LEU A 112 -7.40 1.74 -4.07
CA LEU A 112 -6.90 0.77 -3.09
C LEU A 112 -8.01 0.19 -2.23
N VAL A 113 -8.86 1.07 -1.71
CA VAL A 113 -10.00 0.68 -0.86
C VAL A 113 -10.98 -0.17 -1.64
N LYS A 114 -11.31 0.20 -2.88
CA LYS A 114 -12.16 -0.60 -3.76
C LYS A 114 -11.54 -1.96 -4.10
N ASP A 115 -10.24 -1.99 -4.33
CA ASP A 115 -9.53 -3.24 -4.63
C ASP A 115 -9.47 -4.16 -3.42
N SER A 116 -9.47 -3.64 -2.19
CA SER A 116 -9.49 -4.43 -0.97
C SER A 116 -10.84 -5.03 -0.62
N ASP A 117 -11.95 -4.42 -1.04
CA ASP A 117 -13.33 -4.78 -0.66
C ASP A 117 -13.70 -6.28 -0.84
N PRO A 118 -13.18 -7.01 -1.84
CA PRO A 118 -13.44 -8.45 -1.97
C PRO A 118 -12.84 -9.30 -0.84
N ILE A 119 -11.83 -8.78 -0.13
CA ILE A 119 -11.12 -9.49 0.94
C ILE A 119 -11.52 -8.94 2.30
N ILE A 120 -11.54 -7.61 2.43
CA ILE A 120 -11.83 -6.93 3.68
C ILE A 120 -12.66 -5.68 3.41
N HIS A 121 -13.74 -5.51 4.16
CA HIS A 121 -14.65 -4.38 3.97
C HIS A 121 -13.92 -3.04 4.19
N HIS A 122 -14.20 -2.06 3.34
CA HIS A 122 -13.54 -0.75 3.33
C HIS A 122 -13.67 0.07 4.63
N THR A 123 -14.60 -0.29 5.52
CA THR A 123 -14.74 0.34 6.84
C THR A 123 -13.88 -0.29 7.92
N PHE A 124 -13.09 -1.32 7.61
CA PHE A 124 -12.19 -1.95 8.56
C PHE A 124 -11.05 -1.00 8.94
N ASP A 125 -11.12 -0.46 10.16
CA ASP A 125 -10.22 0.60 10.64
C ASP A 125 -9.15 0.07 11.62
N ALA A 126 -8.60 -1.08 11.37
CA ALA A 126 -7.48 -1.57 12.15
C ALA A 126 -6.15 -1.39 11.39
N GLY A 127 -5.37 -0.40 11.81
CA GLY A 127 -4.05 -0.11 11.26
C GLY A 127 -4.04 -0.08 9.73
N GLU A 128 -3.12 -0.77 9.12
CA GLU A 128 -2.92 -0.92 7.67
C GLU A 128 -3.77 -2.03 7.02
N GLY A 129 -4.71 -2.59 7.78
CA GLY A 129 -5.47 -3.79 7.38
C GLY A 129 -6.17 -3.73 6.03
N VAL A 130 -6.63 -2.57 5.57
CA VAL A 130 -7.21 -2.40 4.23
C VAL A 130 -6.15 -2.03 3.19
N LEU A 131 -5.08 -1.35 3.60
CA LEU A 131 -4.04 -0.93 2.67
C LEU A 131 -3.28 -2.14 2.11
N ILE A 132 -2.95 -3.11 2.95
CA ILE A 132 -2.19 -4.30 2.53
C ILE A 132 -2.88 -5.06 1.38
N PRO A 133 -4.14 -5.51 1.50
CA PRO A 133 -4.82 -6.19 0.40
C PRO A 133 -5.08 -5.27 -0.79
N GLY A 134 -5.34 -3.99 -0.55
CA GLY A 134 -5.52 -3.01 -1.61
C GLY A 134 -4.28 -2.88 -2.48
N GLU A 135 -3.11 -2.68 -1.89
CA GLU A 135 -1.84 -2.60 -2.59
C GLU A 135 -1.51 -3.91 -3.35
N ILE A 136 -1.66 -5.06 -2.69
CA ILE A 136 -1.38 -6.35 -3.32
C ILE A 136 -2.29 -6.57 -4.53
N LEU A 137 -3.60 -6.38 -4.37
CA LEU A 137 -4.56 -6.61 -5.45
C LEU A 137 -4.40 -5.60 -6.58
N HIS A 138 -4.12 -4.34 -6.24
CA HIS A 138 -3.86 -3.31 -7.24
C HIS A 138 -2.63 -3.67 -8.08
N HIS A 139 -1.49 -3.92 -7.45
CA HIS A 139 -0.26 -4.24 -8.17
C HIS A 139 -0.30 -5.59 -8.87
N ALA A 140 -1.03 -6.58 -8.35
CA ALA A 140 -1.28 -7.83 -9.05
C ALA A 140 -2.01 -7.64 -10.38
N LYS A 141 -3.02 -6.76 -10.41
CA LYS A 141 -3.75 -6.39 -11.63
C LYS A 141 -2.84 -5.70 -12.67
N HIS A 142 -1.80 -5.00 -12.21
CA HIS A 142 -0.83 -4.32 -13.05
C HIS A 142 0.42 -5.15 -13.38
N GLY A 143 0.42 -6.44 -13.03
CA GLY A 143 1.43 -7.41 -13.47
C GLY A 143 2.54 -7.68 -12.47
N CYS A 144 2.54 -7.10 -11.28
CA CYS A 144 3.44 -7.49 -10.20
C CYS A 144 3.12 -8.93 -9.78
N LYS A 145 4.16 -9.75 -9.62
CA LYS A 145 4.01 -11.19 -9.32
C LYS A 145 4.57 -11.59 -7.97
N PHE A 146 5.37 -10.73 -7.35
CA PHE A 146 6.02 -11.02 -6.08
C PHE A 146 5.58 -10.01 -5.04
N PHE A 147 5.17 -10.52 -3.90
CA PHE A 147 4.66 -9.74 -2.78
C PHE A 147 5.37 -10.19 -1.51
N LEU A 148 5.93 -9.23 -0.79
CA LEU A 148 6.55 -9.48 0.50
C LEU A 148 5.75 -8.76 1.58
N ILE A 149 5.18 -9.52 2.52
CA ILE A 149 4.43 -8.98 3.64
C ILE A 149 5.32 -9.03 4.87
N LEU A 150 5.74 -7.87 5.35
CA LEU A 150 6.56 -7.75 6.56
C LEU A 150 5.65 -7.55 7.78
N GLN A 151 5.60 -8.55 8.64
CA GLN A 151 4.72 -8.51 9.82
C GLN A 151 5.45 -8.92 11.08
N PRO A 152 5.42 -8.10 12.15
CA PRO A 152 5.96 -8.49 13.45
C PRO A 152 4.97 -9.41 14.16
N PHE A 153 5.50 -10.25 15.05
CA PHE A 153 4.65 -11.05 15.93
C PHE A 153 3.74 -10.17 16.80
N GLY A 154 2.46 -10.49 16.82
CA GLY A 154 1.46 -9.77 17.63
C GLY A 154 0.86 -8.51 17.00
N CYS A 155 1.21 -8.15 15.77
CA CYS A 155 0.53 -7.09 15.05
C CYS A 155 -0.81 -7.59 14.52
N LEU A 156 -1.92 -7.21 15.17
CA LEU A 156 -3.26 -7.71 14.85
C LEU A 156 -3.68 -7.47 13.38
N PRO A 157 -3.65 -6.25 12.82
CA PRO A 157 -4.09 -6.03 11.45
C PRO A 157 -3.25 -6.80 10.43
N ASN A 158 -1.93 -6.83 10.60
CA ASN A 158 -1.05 -7.58 9.73
C ASN A 158 -1.26 -9.09 9.83
N HIS A 159 -1.46 -9.59 11.04
CA HIS A 159 -1.65 -11.03 11.26
C HIS A 159 -2.96 -11.51 10.63
N VAL A 160 -4.06 -10.78 10.86
CA VAL A 160 -5.38 -11.13 10.31
C VAL A 160 -5.35 -11.05 8.77
N VAL A 161 -4.87 -9.96 8.22
CA VAL A 161 -4.94 -9.72 6.77
C VAL A 161 -3.84 -10.46 6.02
N GLY A 162 -2.61 -10.45 6.52
CA GLY A 162 -1.48 -11.11 5.88
C GLY A 162 -1.68 -12.62 5.77
N LEU A 163 -2.12 -13.28 6.84
CA LEU A 163 -2.43 -14.71 6.79
C LEU A 163 -3.62 -15.01 5.87
N SER A 164 -4.67 -14.19 5.91
CA SER A 164 -5.82 -14.37 5.02
C SER A 164 -5.42 -14.27 3.55
N LEU A 165 -4.57 -13.30 3.19
CA LEU A 165 -4.07 -13.13 1.83
C LEU A 165 -3.25 -14.33 1.36
N ILE A 166 -2.38 -14.88 2.21
CA ILE A 166 -1.60 -16.07 1.88
C ILE A 166 -2.54 -17.25 1.61
N HIS A 167 -3.54 -17.46 2.47
CA HIS A 167 -4.49 -18.56 2.31
C HIS A 167 -5.43 -18.40 1.11
N ILE A 168 -5.82 -17.18 0.77
CA ILE A 168 -6.71 -16.91 -0.37
C ILE A 168 -5.93 -16.95 -1.69
N SER A 169 -4.73 -16.38 -1.73
CA SER A 169 -3.98 -16.19 -2.96
C SER A 169 -3.14 -17.40 -3.36
N GLU A 170 -2.74 -18.25 -2.41
CA GLU A 170 -1.83 -19.37 -2.66
C GLU A 170 -2.29 -20.72 -2.04
N PRO A 171 -3.54 -21.13 -2.21
CA PRO A 171 -4.01 -22.38 -1.61
C PRO A 171 -3.23 -23.62 -2.10
N THR A 172 -2.51 -23.51 -3.22
CA THR A 172 -1.80 -24.62 -3.87
C THR A 172 -0.28 -24.61 -3.64
N ARG A 173 0.33 -23.46 -3.32
CA ARG A 173 1.79 -23.36 -3.15
C ARG A 173 2.28 -23.71 -1.76
N LEU A 174 1.45 -23.51 -0.73
CA LEU A 174 1.79 -23.92 0.65
C LEU A 174 1.96 -25.45 0.81
N ALA A 175 1.40 -26.24 -0.09
CA ALA A 175 1.60 -27.71 -0.12
C ALA A 175 2.99 -28.13 -0.61
N LEU A 176 3.81 -27.22 -1.12
CA LEU A 176 5.13 -27.50 -1.69
C LEU A 176 6.31 -27.09 -0.81
N ILE A 177 6.05 -26.53 0.39
CA ILE A 177 7.09 -26.06 1.33
C ILE A 177 7.09 -26.89 2.63
N SER A 178 6.39 -28.00 2.68
CA SER A 178 6.46 -28.94 3.79
C SER A 178 7.59 -29.96 3.62
#